data_e2f0f80db0a998b56fc03715c204903a
#
_entry.id   e2f0f80db0a998b56fc03715c204903a
#
_cell.length_a   1.000
_cell.length_b   1.000
_cell.length_c   1.000
_cell.angle_alpha   90.00
_cell.angle_beta   90.00
_cell.angle_gamma   90.00
#
_symmetry.space_group_name_H-M   'P 1'
#
loop_
_entity.id
_entity.type
_entity.pdbx_description
1 polymer ?
#
loop_
_entity_poly.entity_id
_entity_poly.type
_entity_poly.pdbx_seq_one_letter_code
_entity_poly.pdbx_strand_id
1 'polypeptide(L)'
;MSVISQAEKARQSALKLQGYSTNDKNKVLSAIAEGISAYKDFIISENKKDLDIFPDKTSALFDRLLLNEKRVMQMVEGVRAVIDLKDPVGEVTAEWDRPSGLHIKKVRAPLGVVAIIYEARPNVTVDAAVLCIKSGNAAILRGSRQALNSNRAIYKVMSEAIEKAGFDKDIVQFIDDASHDGAKELLTCEKSVDLVIPRGGEGLKKFVLENSLIPVLASAGGNCHIYVAKSADLQKAVDIIENSKCNKPSTCNAVEHILIDKSIAKDFVPILNARMRACGVKVLADEFCHSLDNETTLATDADYDTEFLALTLTEKVVSGVSDAIDEINRRGTRHSECIVTEDKAEAEKFTTLVDAAATYVNTSTRFTDGFEFGFGAEMGISTGKMHARGPIGLEQLTSERYIVESDGALRK
;
A
#
# COMPACT_ATOMS: atom_id res chain seq x y z
N MET A 1 -13.51 -21.39 -16.57
CA MET A 1 -12.09 -21.46 -17.01
C MET A 1 -11.28 -21.80 -15.77
N SER A 2 -10.27 -22.68 -15.83
CA SER A 2 -9.43 -22.96 -14.65
C SER A 2 -8.50 -21.79 -14.33
N VAL A 3 -8.07 -21.66 -13.09
CA VAL A 3 -7.11 -20.64 -12.64
C VAL A 3 -5.80 -20.73 -13.43
N ILE A 4 -5.30 -21.94 -13.65
CA ILE A 4 -4.08 -22.19 -14.45
C ILE A 4 -4.23 -21.65 -15.86
N SER A 5 -5.35 -21.96 -16.55
CA SER A 5 -5.59 -21.45 -17.93
C SER A 5 -5.67 -19.93 -17.99
N GLN A 6 -6.23 -19.26 -16.96
CA GLN A 6 -6.25 -17.80 -16.88
C GLN A 6 -4.85 -17.22 -16.64
N ALA A 7 -4.05 -17.86 -15.80
CA ALA A 7 -2.66 -17.46 -15.56
C ALA A 7 -1.80 -17.60 -16.82
N GLU A 8 -1.96 -18.68 -17.59
CA GLU A 8 -1.28 -18.88 -18.88
C GLU A 8 -1.65 -17.83 -19.92
N LYS A 9 -2.94 -17.46 -20.01
CA LYS A 9 -3.40 -16.37 -20.88
C LYS A 9 -2.78 -15.02 -20.48
N ALA A 10 -2.80 -14.70 -19.18
CA ALA A 10 -2.15 -13.49 -18.69
C ALA A 10 -0.66 -13.46 -19.06
N ARG A 11 0.05 -14.61 -18.94
CA ARG A 11 1.47 -14.71 -19.35
C ARG A 11 1.66 -14.40 -20.83
N GLN A 12 0.84 -14.96 -21.71
CA GLN A 12 0.91 -14.70 -23.16
C GLN A 12 0.62 -13.23 -23.49
N SER A 13 -0.39 -12.65 -22.82
CA SER A 13 -0.75 -11.25 -23.00
C SER A 13 0.29 -10.28 -22.42
N ALA A 14 0.96 -10.63 -21.32
CA ALA A 14 2.06 -9.86 -20.76
C ALA A 14 3.22 -9.69 -21.77
N LEU A 15 3.54 -10.75 -22.53
CA LEU A 15 4.56 -10.67 -23.60
C LEU A 15 4.18 -9.69 -24.70
N LYS A 16 2.90 -9.61 -25.09
CA LYS A 16 2.40 -8.63 -26.07
C LYS A 16 2.42 -7.21 -25.48
N LEU A 17 2.00 -7.07 -24.22
CA LEU A 17 1.95 -5.78 -23.53
C LEU A 17 3.33 -5.12 -23.40
N GLN A 18 4.40 -5.88 -23.33
CA GLN A 18 5.78 -5.36 -23.37
C GLN A 18 6.08 -4.56 -24.65
N GLY A 19 5.37 -4.85 -25.75
CA GLY A 19 5.49 -4.11 -27.01
C GLY A 19 4.62 -2.86 -27.09
N TYR A 20 3.77 -2.57 -26.10
CA TYR A 20 2.91 -1.40 -26.10
C TYR A 20 3.71 -0.15 -25.75
N SER A 21 3.55 0.89 -26.57
CA SER A 21 4.07 2.21 -26.25
C SER A 21 3.31 2.84 -25.07
N THR A 22 3.88 3.87 -24.46
CA THR A 22 3.18 4.69 -23.45
C THR A 22 1.82 5.17 -23.96
N ASN A 23 1.75 5.57 -25.25
CA ASN A 23 0.51 6.02 -25.88
C ASN A 23 -0.53 4.88 -25.98
N ASP A 24 -0.11 3.67 -26.31
CA ASP A 24 -1.02 2.52 -26.38
C ASP A 24 -1.56 2.17 -24.98
N LYS A 25 -0.70 2.13 -23.97
CA LYS A 25 -1.11 1.95 -22.56
C LYS A 25 -2.10 3.05 -22.13
N ASN A 26 -1.83 4.31 -22.46
CA ASN A 26 -2.74 5.41 -22.14
C ASN A 26 -4.09 5.30 -22.86
N LYS A 27 -4.14 4.81 -24.11
CA LYS A 27 -5.40 4.51 -24.82
C LYS A 27 -6.19 3.42 -24.11
N VAL A 28 -5.54 2.36 -23.66
CA VAL A 28 -6.18 1.29 -22.87
C VAL A 28 -6.79 1.87 -21.59
N LEU A 29 -6.03 2.67 -20.84
CA LEU A 29 -6.50 3.30 -19.60
C LEU A 29 -7.66 4.28 -19.85
N SER A 30 -7.60 5.06 -20.94
CA SER A 30 -8.69 5.97 -21.33
C SER A 30 -9.97 5.19 -21.62
N ALA A 31 -9.87 4.09 -22.37
CA ALA A 31 -11.00 3.23 -22.65
C ALA A 31 -11.62 2.63 -21.36
N ILE A 32 -10.78 2.21 -20.40
CA ILE A 32 -11.24 1.75 -19.08
C ILE A 32 -12.00 2.86 -18.34
N ALA A 33 -11.46 4.09 -18.29
CA ALA A 33 -12.09 5.23 -17.63
C ALA A 33 -13.46 5.56 -18.24
N GLU A 34 -13.52 5.60 -19.57
CA GLU A 34 -14.76 5.84 -20.33
C GLU A 34 -15.78 4.72 -20.10
N GLY A 35 -15.33 3.46 -20.12
CA GLY A 35 -16.18 2.30 -19.86
C GLY A 35 -16.78 2.34 -18.45
N ILE A 36 -15.98 2.58 -17.42
CA ILE A 36 -16.46 2.68 -16.02
C ILE A 36 -17.45 3.84 -15.89
N SER A 37 -17.18 4.98 -16.48
CA SER A 37 -18.08 6.14 -16.46
C SER A 37 -19.40 5.84 -17.16
N ALA A 38 -19.37 5.22 -18.34
CA ALA A 38 -20.55 4.90 -19.13
C ALA A 38 -21.45 3.83 -18.49
N TYR A 39 -20.85 2.87 -17.78
CA TYR A 39 -21.58 1.75 -17.14
C TYR A 39 -21.65 1.88 -15.61
N LYS A 40 -21.56 3.11 -15.08
CA LYS A 40 -21.59 3.38 -13.64
C LYS A 40 -22.83 2.80 -12.94
N ASP A 41 -24.02 2.98 -13.57
CA ASP A 41 -25.28 2.53 -12.99
C ASP A 41 -25.37 0.99 -12.93
N PHE A 42 -24.80 0.30 -13.94
CA PHE A 42 -24.66 -1.15 -13.92
C PHE A 42 -23.77 -1.60 -12.77
N ILE A 43 -22.59 -0.96 -12.61
CA ILE A 43 -21.66 -1.28 -11.50
C ILE A 43 -22.33 -1.07 -10.14
N ILE A 44 -23.05 0.04 -9.96
CA ILE A 44 -23.78 0.35 -8.71
C ILE A 44 -24.89 -0.68 -8.46
N SER A 45 -25.62 -1.09 -9.50
CA SER A 45 -26.67 -2.09 -9.38
C SER A 45 -26.15 -3.47 -8.95
N GLU A 46 -24.99 -3.88 -9.45
CA GLU A 46 -24.32 -5.12 -9.04
C GLU A 46 -23.73 -5.02 -7.63
N ASN A 47 -23.18 -3.84 -7.27
CA ASN A 47 -22.69 -3.59 -5.90
C ASN A 47 -23.83 -3.69 -4.88
N LYS A 48 -25.05 -3.24 -5.22
CA LYS A 48 -26.21 -3.36 -4.34
C LYS A 48 -26.48 -4.80 -3.94
N LYS A 49 -26.28 -5.78 -4.84
CA LYS A 49 -26.45 -7.21 -4.51
C LYS A 49 -25.50 -7.67 -3.43
N ASP A 50 -24.22 -7.19 -3.47
CA ASP A 50 -23.24 -7.49 -2.42
C ASP A 50 -23.62 -6.81 -1.09
N LEU A 51 -24.09 -5.56 -1.13
CA LEU A 51 -24.51 -4.82 0.05
C LEU A 51 -25.74 -5.42 0.72
N ASP A 52 -26.70 -5.93 -0.07
CA ASP A 52 -27.95 -6.50 0.45
C ASP A 52 -27.70 -7.76 1.28
N ILE A 53 -26.70 -8.56 0.92
CA ILE A 53 -26.31 -9.80 1.63
C ILE A 53 -25.25 -9.60 2.71
N PHE A 54 -24.66 -8.39 2.83
CA PHE A 54 -23.61 -8.13 3.81
C PHE A 54 -24.19 -8.09 5.23
N PRO A 55 -23.62 -8.89 6.18
CA PRO A 55 -24.26 -9.14 7.46
C PRO A 55 -24.30 -7.94 8.41
N ASP A 56 -23.22 -7.14 8.44
CA ASP A 56 -23.08 -5.99 9.35
C ASP A 56 -22.95 -4.67 8.58
N LYS A 57 -24.09 -3.99 8.42
CA LYS A 57 -24.17 -2.71 7.69
C LYS A 57 -23.55 -1.52 8.43
N THR A 58 -23.13 -1.70 9.68
CA THR A 58 -22.51 -0.64 10.49
C THR A 58 -21.00 -0.75 10.52
N SER A 59 -20.43 -1.85 10.01
CA SER A 59 -19.00 -2.10 10.02
C SER A 59 -18.21 -1.23 9.03
N ALA A 60 -16.96 -0.97 9.35
CA ALA A 60 -16.02 -0.32 8.44
C ALA A 60 -15.83 -1.11 7.12
N LEU A 61 -16.05 -2.43 7.14
CA LEU A 61 -15.99 -3.27 5.94
C LEU A 61 -17.16 -3.00 5.00
N PHE A 62 -18.37 -2.75 5.54
CA PHE A 62 -19.52 -2.35 4.73
C PHE A 62 -19.28 -1.01 4.02
N ASP A 63 -18.73 -0.02 4.73
CA ASP A 63 -18.36 1.25 4.11
C ASP A 63 -17.33 1.07 3.00
N ARG A 64 -16.32 0.19 3.19
CA ARG A 64 -15.32 -0.13 2.17
C ARG A 64 -15.90 -0.81 0.93
N LEU A 65 -16.97 -1.60 1.11
CA LEU A 65 -17.66 -2.31 0.04
C LEU A 65 -18.56 -1.38 -0.78
N LEU A 66 -19.12 -0.34 -0.16
CA LEU A 66 -20.12 0.54 -0.76
C LEU A 66 -19.55 1.26 -1.99
N LEU A 67 -20.24 1.11 -3.14
CA LEU A 67 -20.08 1.94 -4.33
C LEU A 67 -21.34 2.79 -4.55
N ASN A 68 -21.14 4.09 -4.63
CA ASN A 68 -22.13 5.06 -5.08
C ASN A 68 -21.55 5.83 -6.27
N GLU A 69 -22.33 6.70 -6.89
CA GLU A 69 -21.89 7.48 -8.04
C GLU A 69 -20.57 8.22 -7.78
N LYS A 70 -20.46 8.88 -6.61
CA LYS A 70 -19.24 9.60 -6.23
C LYS A 70 -18.02 8.67 -6.20
N ARG A 71 -18.13 7.49 -5.59
CA ARG A 71 -17.02 6.53 -5.47
C ARG A 71 -16.65 5.90 -6.83
N VAL A 72 -17.64 5.65 -7.69
CA VAL A 72 -17.37 5.19 -9.07
C VAL A 72 -16.65 6.28 -9.87
N MET A 73 -17.07 7.54 -9.74
CA MET A 73 -16.38 8.65 -10.42
C MET A 73 -14.97 8.88 -9.85
N GLN A 74 -14.73 8.66 -8.57
CA GLN A 74 -13.39 8.66 -7.99
C GLN A 74 -12.48 7.58 -8.59
N MET A 75 -13.01 6.39 -8.91
CA MET A 75 -12.24 5.39 -9.67
C MET A 75 -11.85 5.92 -11.06
N VAL A 76 -12.77 6.58 -11.78
CA VAL A 76 -12.47 7.19 -13.07
C VAL A 76 -11.38 8.25 -12.96
N GLU A 77 -11.46 9.12 -11.94
CA GLU A 77 -10.43 10.14 -11.66
C GLU A 77 -9.07 9.48 -11.33
N GLY A 78 -9.08 8.40 -10.55
CA GLY A 78 -7.87 7.62 -10.27
C GLY A 78 -7.22 7.05 -11.53
N VAL A 79 -8.01 6.51 -12.48
CA VAL A 79 -7.49 6.05 -13.77
C VAL A 79 -6.86 7.19 -14.55
N ARG A 80 -7.52 8.37 -14.61
CA ARG A 80 -6.99 9.55 -15.29
C ARG A 80 -5.69 10.03 -14.67
N ALA A 81 -5.60 10.06 -13.34
CA ALA A 81 -4.36 10.39 -12.65
C ALA A 81 -3.21 9.44 -13.04
N VAL A 82 -3.48 8.13 -13.18
CA VAL A 82 -2.46 7.16 -13.63
C VAL A 82 -2.04 7.38 -15.09
N ILE A 83 -2.95 7.86 -15.98
CA ILE A 83 -2.60 8.23 -17.36
C ILE A 83 -1.52 9.32 -17.37
N ASP A 84 -1.65 10.31 -16.50
CA ASP A 84 -0.75 11.46 -16.43
C ASP A 84 0.62 11.13 -15.80
N LEU A 85 0.75 9.99 -15.11
CA LEU A 85 2.02 9.56 -14.55
C LEU A 85 3.04 9.20 -15.64
N LYS A 86 4.31 9.45 -15.34
CA LYS A 86 5.43 9.00 -16.17
C LYS A 86 5.44 7.47 -16.27
N ASP A 87 5.54 6.96 -17.48
CA ASP A 87 5.73 5.52 -17.71
C ASP A 87 7.16 5.12 -17.32
N PRO A 88 7.35 4.20 -16.39
CA PRO A 88 8.69 3.81 -15.96
C PRO A 88 9.38 2.84 -16.93
N VAL A 89 8.64 2.19 -17.83
CA VAL A 89 9.19 1.15 -18.71
C VAL A 89 10.11 1.78 -19.75
N GLY A 90 11.33 1.25 -19.85
CA GLY A 90 12.35 1.76 -20.76
C GLY A 90 13.21 2.89 -20.17
N GLU A 91 12.94 3.34 -18.95
CA GLU A 91 13.80 4.33 -18.29
C GLU A 91 15.19 3.77 -18.05
N VAL A 92 16.23 4.51 -18.47
CA VAL A 92 17.64 4.19 -18.21
C VAL A 92 17.99 4.68 -16.81
N THR A 93 18.22 3.76 -15.88
CA THR A 93 18.56 4.08 -14.49
C THR A 93 20.06 4.22 -14.24
N ALA A 94 20.88 3.57 -15.09
CA ALA A 94 22.35 3.73 -15.11
C ALA A 94 22.89 3.35 -16.49
N GLU A 95 24.01 3.98 -16.88
CA GLU A 95 24.67 3.75 -18.16
C GLU A 95 26.18 3.93 -17.99
N TRP A 96 26.99 3.03 -18.58
CA TRP A 96 28.45 3.10 -18.50
C TRP A 96 29.14 2.28 -19.57
N ASP A 97 30.39 2.64 -19.86
CA ASP A 97 31.29 1.94 -20.78
C ASP A 97 32.29 1.07 -20.02
N ARG A 98 32.77 0.00 -20.67
CA ARG A 98 33.80 -0.86 -20.14
C ARG A 98 35.05 -0.85 -21.05
N PRO A 99 36.27 -0.99 -20.48
CA PRO A 99 37.49 -1.10 -21.27
C PRO A 99 37.47 -2.25 -22.28
N SER A 100 36.62 -3.26 -22.10
CA SER A 100 36.41 -4.35 -23.03
C SER A 100 35.60 -3.97 -24.28
N GLY A 101 35.19 -2.71 -24.43
CA GLY A 101 34.36 -2.25 -25.55
C GLY A 101 32.86 -2.48 -25.39
N LEU A 102 32.41 -2.81 -24.17
CA LEU A 102 30.98 -2.94 -23.89
C LEU A 102 30.38 -1.61 -23.46
N HIS A 103 29.26 -1.25 -24.07
CA HIS A 103 28.37 -0.20 -23.61
C HIS A 103 27.18 -0.86 -22.89
N ILE A 104 26.95 -0.51 -21.62
CA ILE A 104 25.97 -1.17 -20.76
C ILE A 104 24.95 -0.15 -20.27
N LYS A 105 23.68 -0.45 -20.52
CA LYS A 105 22.54 0.30 -19.98
C LYS A 105 21.77 -0.57 -18.98
N LYS A 106 21.43 0.00 -17.86
CA LYS A 106 20.50 -0.59 -16.89
C LYS A 106 19.14 0.05 -17.10
N VAL A 107 18.12 -0.74 -17.43
CA VAL A 107 16.84 -0.24 -17.94
C VAL A 107 15.70 -0.86 -17.17
N ARG A 108 14.68 -0.06 -16.80
CA ARG A 108 13.45 -0.57 -16.18
C ARG A 108 12.66 -1.42 -17.17
N ALA A 109 12.20 -2.58 -16.71
CA ALA A 109 11.38 -3.52 -17.45
C ALA A 109 10.20 -3.98 -16.59
N PRO A 110 9.04 -4.33 -17.20
CA PRO A 110 7.93 -4.91 -16.48
C PRO A 110 8.33 -6.18 -15.73
N LEU A 111 7.67 -6.47 -14.62
CA LEU A 111 7.80 -7.76 -13.91
C LEU A 111 7.24 -8.91 -14.76
N GLY A 112 6.10 -8.67 -15.41
CA GLY A 112 5.43 -9.65 -16.25
C GLY A 112 3.96 -9.81 -15.87
N VAL A 113 3.62 -10.78 -15.03
CA VAL A 113 2.26 -11.02 -14.54
C VAL A 113 2.21 -10.79 -13.04
N VAL A 114 1.34 -9.88 -12.60
CA VAL A 114 1.13 -9.57 -11.18
C VAL A 114 -0.24 -10.06 -10.76
N ALA A 115 -0.30 -10.91 -9.74
CA ALA A 115 -1.54 -11.36 -9.12
C ALA A 115 -1.86 -10.52 -7.89
N ILE A 116 -3.08 -9.99 -7.82
CA ILE A 116 -3.55 -9.20 -6.68
C ILE A 116 -4.71 -9.94 -6.01
N ILE A 117 -4.51 -10.31 -4.74
CA ILE A 117 -5.52 -10.99 -3.92
C ILE A 117 -6.02 -9.98 -2.88
N TYR A 118 -7.32 -9.63 -2.91
CA TYR A 118 -7.82 -8.53 -2.11
C TYR A 118 -9.18 -8.82 -1.44
N GLU A 119 -9.39 -8.17 -0.31
CA GLU A 119 -10.62 -8.22 0.47
C GLU A 119 -11.69 -7.26 -0.10
N ALA A 120 -12.79 -7.05 0.64
CA ALA A 120 -13.97 -6.30 0.25
C ALA A 120 -13.71 -4.81 -0.10
N ARG A 121 -13.02 -4.57 -1.22
CA ARG A 121 -12.70 -3.23 -1.74
C ARG A 121 -12.83 -3.24 -3.26
N PRO A 122 -14.03 -3.03 -3.82
CA PRO A 122 -14.25 -3.12 -5.27
C PRO A 122 -13.37 -2.16 -6.10
N ASN A 123 -13.02 -0.99 -5.56
CA ASN A 123 -12.12 -0.04 -6.22
C ASN A 123 -10.73 -0.64 -6.52
N VAL A 124 -10.24 -1.57 -5.70
CA VAL A 124 -8.94 -2.23 -5.92
C VAL A 124 -8.91 -2.98 -7.25
N THR A 125 -10.07 -3.46 -7.74
CA THR A 125 -10.18 -4.10 -9.06
C THR A 125 -9.70 -3.17 -10.18
N VAL A 126 -10.04 -1.87 -10.10
CA VAL A 126 -9.60 -0.86 -11.07
C VAL A 126 -8.17 -0.41 -10.78
N ASP A 127 -7.90 0.00 -9.54
CA ASP A 127 -6.61 0.58 -9.15
C ASP A 127 -5.45 -0.35 -9.47
N ALA A 128 -5.59 -1.65 -9.13
CA ALA A 128 -4.59 -2.66 -9.41
C ALA A 128 -4.39 -2.91 -10.91
N ALA A 129 -5.48 -3.04 -11.67
CA ALA A 129 -5.40 -3.29 -13.11
C ALA A 129 -4.68 -2.14 -13.84
N VAL A 130 -5.05 -0.88 -13.54
CA VAL A 130 -4.49 0.27 -14.26
C VAL A 130 -3.02 0.52 -13.92
N LEU A 131 -2.62 0.29 -12.66
CA LEU A 131 -1.20 0.37 -12.28
C LEU A 131 -0.36 -0.73 -12.94
N CYS A 132 -0.88 -1.96 -13.02
CA CYS A 132 -0.22 -3.04 -13.75
C CYS A 132 -0.07 -2.69 -15.23
N ILE A 133 -1.14 -2.28 -15.91
CA ILE A 133 -1.11 -1.93 -17.35
C ILE A 133 -0.13 -0.79 -17.61
N LYS A 134 -0.17 0.28 -16.81
CA LYS A 134 0.72 1.43 -16.98
C LYS A 134 2.19 1.04 -16.83
N SER A 135 2.50 0.15 -15.90
CA SER A 135 3.86 -0.39 -15.69
C SER A 135 4.21 -1.58 -16.62
N GLY A 136 3.35 -1.88 -17.59
CA GLY A 136 3.60 -2.91 -18.61
C GLY A 136 3.37 -4.35 -18.15
N ASN A 137 2.64 -4.56 -17.05
CA ASN A 137 2.33 -5.87 -16.49
C ASN A 137 0.89 -6.30 -16.82
N ALA A 138 0.68 -7.57 -17.09
CA ALA A 138 -0.65 -8.15 -17.03
C ALA A 138 -1.08 -8.35 -15.58
N ALA A 139 -2.37 -8.17 -15.30
CA ALA A 139 -2.94 -8.29 -13.97
C ALA A 139 -3.83 -9.52 -13.84
N ILE A 140 -3.70 -10.27 -12.73
CA ILE A 140 -4.66 -11.28 -12.33
C ILE A 140 -5.30 -10.83 -11.03
N LEU A 141 -6.60 -10.59 -11.08
CA LEU A 141 -7.38 -10.03 -9.97
C LEU A 141 -8.19 -11.14 -9.29
N ARG A 142 -8.07 -11.26 -7.97
CA ARG A 142 -8.88 -12.19 -7.18
C ARG A 142 -9.41 -11.47 -5.93
N GLY A 143 -10.70 -11.13 -5.98
CA GLY A 143 -11.41 -10.47 -4.86
C GLY A 143 -12.04 -11.44 -3.88
N SER A 144 -12.56 -10.91 -2.79
CA SER A 144 -13.32 -11.69 -1.80
C SER A 144 -14.74 -12.01 -2.29
N ARG A 145 -15.34 -13.05 -1.69
CA ARG A 145 -16.74 -13.42 -1.92
C ARG A 145 -17.71 -12.28 -1.61
N GLN A 146 -17.38 -11.44 -0.63
CA GLN A 146 -18.22 -10.33 -0.18
C GLN A 146 -18.40 -9.22 -1.24
N ALA A 147 -17.49 -9.10 -2.21
CA ALA A 147 -17.53 -8.10 -3.27
C ALA A 147 -17.61 -8.72 -4.67
N LEU A 148 -18.08 -9.97 -4.77
CA LEU A 148 -17.94 -10.76 -5.98
C LEU A 148 -18.75 -10.18 -7.15
N ASN A 149 -20.00 -9.74 -6.93
CA ASN A 149 -20.84 -9.16 -7.97
C ASN A 149 -20.25 -7.82 -8.46
N SER A 150 -19.81 -6.98 -7.52
CA SER A 150 -19.14 -5.71 -7.83
C SER A 150 -17.87 -5.91 -8.67
N ASN A 151 -17.01 -6.83 -8.25
CA ASN A 151 -15.75 -7.11 -8.93
C ASN A 151 -15.97 -7.69 -10.34
N ARG A 152 -16.95 -8.60 -10.49
CA ARG A 152 -17.38 -9.14 -11.81
C ARG A 152 -17.86 -8.03 -12.74
N ALA A 153 -18.69 -7.12 -12.23
CA ALA A 153 -19.23 -6.02 -13.02
C ALA A 153 -18.12 -5.08 -13.50
N ILE A 154 -17.23 -4.70 -12.60
CA ILE A 154 -16.08 -3.83 -12.91
C ILE A 154 -15.16 -4.52 -13.93
N TYR A 155 -14.75 -5.77 -13.67
CA TYR A 155 -13.92 -6.54 -14.59
C TYR A 155 -14.54 -6.66 -15.98
N LYS A 156 -15.84 -6.98 -16.06
CA LYS A 156 -16.57 -7.08 -17.34
C LYS A 156 -16.49 -5.79 -18.11
N VAL A 157 -16.77 -4.65 -17.47
CA VAL A 157 -16.70 -3.33 -18.09
C VAL A 157 -15.29 -3.02 -18.58
N MET A 158 -14.27 -3.27 -17.78
CA MET A 158 -12.87 -3.06 -18.18
C MET A 158 -12.48 -3.94 -19.37
N SER A 159 -12.77 -5.25 -19.30
CA SER A 159 -12.43 -6.22 -20.35
C SER A 159 -13.08 -5.87 -21.69
N GLU A 160 -14.38 -5.51 -21.68
CA GLU A 160 -15.09 -5.08 -22.88
C GLU A 160 -14.55 -3.76 -23.44
N ALA A 161 -14.17 -2.81 -22.58
CA ALA A 161 -13.59 -1.53 -23.00
C ALA A 161 -12.22 -1.73 -23.67
N ILE A 162 -11.36 -2.58 -23.09
CA ILE A 162 -10.05 -2.92 -23.67
C ILE A 162 -10.21 -3.55 -25.04
N GLU A 163 -11.10 -4.53 -25.17
CA GLU A 163 -11.36 -5.23 -26.44
C GLU A 163 -11.92 -4.27 -27.52
N LYS A 164 -12.89 -3.41 -27.18
CA LYS A 164 -13.45 -2.39 -28.07
C LYS A 164 -12.41 -1.37 -28.54
N ALA A 165 -11.42 -1.06 -27.71
CA ALA A 165 -10.31 -0.18 -28.07
C ALA A 165 -9.26 -0.87 -28.98
N GLY A 166 -9.44 -2.16 -29.32
CA GLY A 166 -8.57 -2.93 -30.21
C GLY A 166 -7.35 -3.54 -29.52
N PHE A 167 -7.36 -3.65 -28.20
CA PHE A 167 -6.27 -4.24 -27.42
C PHE A 167 -6.62 -5.64 -26.90
N ASP A 168 -5.59 -6.36 -26.45
CA ASP A 168 -5.76 -7.70 -25.89
C ASP A 168 -6.42 -7.62 -24.50
N LYS A 169 -7.67 -8.06 -24.39
CA LYS A 169 -8.41 -8.04 -23.12
C LYS A 169 -7.81 -8.96 -22.04
N ASP A 170 -7.04 -9.97 -22.47
CA ASP A 170 -6.45 -10.93 -21.55
C ASP A 170 -5.25 -10.37 -20.78
N ILE A 171 -4.87 -9.08 -20.98
CA ILE A 171 -3.95 -8.33 -20.11
C ILE A 171 -4.52 -8.12 -18.70
N VAL A 172 -5.82 -8.27 -18.52
CA VAL A 172 -6.48 -8.31 -17.21
C VAL A 172 -7.27 -9.60 -17.12
N GLN A 173 -7.02 -10.41 -16.11
CA GLN A 173 -7.77 -11.61 -15.79
C GLN A 173 -8.47 -11.44 -14.44
N PHE A 174 -9.64 -12.04 -14.28
CA PHE A 174 -10.37 -12.08 -13.02
C PHE A 174 -10.66 -13.52 -12.63
N ILE A 175 -10.15 -13.93 -11.46
CA ILE A 175 -10.44 -15.24 -10.89
C ILE A 175 -11.78 -15.16 -10.16
N ASP A 176 -12.78 -15.78 -10.74
CA ASP A 176 -14.17 -15.79 -10.24
C ASP A 176 -14.37 -16.77 -9.08
N ASP A 177 -13.41 -17.68 -8.88
CA ASP A 177 -13.42 -18.59 -7.74
C ASP A 177 -12.94 -17.86 -6.47
N ALA A 178 -13.91 -17.50 -5.61
CA ALA A 178 -13.65 -16.86 -4.33
C ALA A 178 -13.35 -17.88 -3.20
N SER A 179 -13.20 -19.18 -3.49
CA SER A 179 -12.84 -20.21 -2.51
C SER A 179 -11.36 -20.11 -2.10
N HIS A 180 -11.02 -20.71 -0.97
CA HIS A 180 -9.62 -20.83 -0.55
C HIS A 180 -8.80 -21.70 -1.52
N ASP A 181 -9.43 -22.69 -2.14
CA ASP A 181 -8.75 -23.60 -3.10
C ASP A 181 -8.37 -22.86 -4.39
N GLY A 182 -9.27 -22.01 -4.93
CA GLY A 182 -8.95 -21.16 -6.08
C GLY A 182 -7.82 -20.16 -5.78
N ALA A 183 -7.73 -19.64 -4.53
CA ALA A 183 -6.60 -18.83 -4.14
C ALA A 183 -5.29 -19.63 -4.07
N LYS A 184 -5.31 -20.84 -3.49
CA LYS A 184 -4.13 -21.71 -3.44
C LYS A 184 -3.64 -22.12 -4.84
N GLU A 185 -4.57 -22.46 -5.75
CA GLU A 185 -4.22 -22.77 -7.13
C GLU A 185 -3.48 -21.59 -7.78
N LEU A 186 -3.96 -20.35 -7.61
CA LEU A 186 -3.29 -19.15 -8.12
C LEU A 186 -1.87 -18.99 -7.52
N LEU A 187 -1.72 -19.20 -6.22
CA LEU A 187 -0.45 -19.04 -5.49
C LEU A 187 0.61 -20.08 -5.88
N THR A 188 0.23 -21.13 -6.61
CA THR A 188 1.15 -22.16 -7.13
C THR A 188 1.48 -22.00 -8.60
N CYS A 189 0.93 -21.00 -9.30
CA CYS A 189 1.17 -20.74 -10.73
C CYS A 189 2.54 -20.08 -11.01
N GLU A 190 3.63 -20.55 -10.39
CA GLU A 190 4.98 -19.94 -10.44
C GLU A 190 5.55 -19.76 -11.87
N LYS A 191 5.12 -20.61 -12.85
CA LYS A 191 5.55 -20.48 -14.24
C LYS A 191 4.84 -19.37 -15.02
N SER A 192 3.69 -18.91 -14.52
CA SER A 192 2.83 -17.97 -15.22
C SER A 192 2.65 -16.64 -14.49
N VAL A 193 2.97 -16.57 -13.18
CA VAL A 193 2.83 -15.39 -12.33
C VAL A 193 4.18 -15.04 -11.72
N ASP A 194 4.57 -13.77 -11.78
CA ASP A 194 5.88 -13.28 -11.33
C ASP A 194 5.84 -12.69 -9.93
N LEU A 195 4.69 -12.15 -9.52
CA LEU A 195 4.52 -11.47 -8.24
C LEU A 195 3.09 -11.63 -7.72
N VAL A 196 2.95 -11.79 -6.41
CA VAL A 196 1.67 -11.74 -5.70
C VAL A 196 1.65 -10.55 -4.74
N ILE A 197 0.56 -9.78 -4.75
CA ILE A 197 0.33 -8.65 -3.83
C ILE A 197 -0.96 -8.90 -3.05
N PRO A 198 -0.90 -9.27 -1.76
CA PRO A 198 -2.08 -9.34 -0.90
C PRO A 198 -2.52 -7.93 -0.46
N ARG A 199 -3.84 -7.65 -0.57
CA ARG A 199 -4.49 -6.40 -0.16
C ARG A 199 -5.62 -6.68 0.82
N GLY A 200 -5.31 -6.86 2.08
CA GLY A 200 -6.26 -7.20 3.13
C GLY A 200 -5.63 -7.21 4.51
N GLY A 201 -6.36 -7.74 5.48
CA GLY A 201 -5.88 -7.87 6.86
C GLY A 201 -4.80 -8.94 7.03
N GLU A 202 -4.30 -9.06 8.27
CA GLU A 202 -3.21 -9.99 8.62
C GLU A 202 -3.54 -11.46 8.29
N GLY A 203 -4.81 -11.86 8.39
CA GLY A 203 -5.24 -13.22 8.03
C GLY A 203 -5.00 -13.57 6.56
N LEU A 204 -5.36 -12.67 5.64
CA LEU A 204 -5.10 -12.85 4.20
C LEU A 204 -3.60 -12.86 3.91
N LYS A 205 -2.87 -11.93 4.50
CA LYS A 205 -1.42 -11.83 4.34
C LYS A 205 -0.72 -13.11 4.79
N LYS A 206 -1.03 -13.59 6.00
CA LYS A 206 -0.48 -14.84 6.53
C LYS A 206 -0.80 -16.02 5.61
N PHE A 207 -2.05 -16.14 5.16
CA PHE A 207 -2.47 -17.18 4.23
C PHE A 207 -1.66 -17.14 2.92
N VAL A 208 -1.44 -15.95 2.33
CA VAL A 208 -0.65 -15.82 1.10
C VAL A 208 0.80 -16.18 1.34
N LEU A 209 1.43 -15.69 2.42
CA LEU A 209 2.83 -15.98 2.75
C LEU A 209 3.09 -17.48 3.03
N GLU A 210 2.13 -18.19 3.64
CA GLU A 210 2.26 -19.62 3.97
C GLU A 210 2.00 -20.54 2.76
N ASN A 211 1.30 -20.08 1.72
CA ASN A 211 0.88 -20.94 0.61
C ASN A 211 1.48 -20.54 -0.75
N SER A 212 2.19 -19.42 -0.87
CA SER A 212 2.71 -18.96 -2.15
C SER A 212 4.05 -19.58 -2.48
N LEU A 213 4.15 -20.13 -3.70
CA LEU A 213 5.42 -20.50 -4.36
C LEU A 213 5.98 -19.31 -5.18
N ILE A 214 5.19 -18.25 -5.33
CA ILE A 214 5.52 -17.04 -6.10
C ILE A 214 6.04 -15.97 -5.12
N PRO A 215 7.01 -15.13 -5.49
CA PRO A 215 7.41 -13.98 -4.69
C PRO A 215 6.22 -13.14 -4.25
N VAL A 216 6.19 -12.74 -2.97
CA VAL A 216 5.09 -11.96 -2.39
C VAL A 216 5.59 -10.59 -1.98
N LEU A 217 4.94 -9.54 -2.46
CA LEU A 217 5.14 -8.17 -1.99
C LEU A 217 4.01 -7.82 -1.01
N ALA A 218 4.23 -8.12 0.26
CA ALA A 218 3.23 -7.95 1.29
C ALA A 218 3.34 -6.56 1.95
N SER A 219 2.18 -5.92 2.15
CA SER A 219 2.07 -4.79 3.08
C SER A 219 1.95 -5.31 4.52
N ALA A 220 2.57 -4.64 5.49
CA ALA A 220 2.29 -4.90 6.90
C ALA A 220 1.15 -4.02 7.40
N GLY A 221 0.54 -4.40 8.53
CA GLY A 221 -0.22 -3.46 9.35
C GLY A 221 0.71 -2.35 9.85
N GLY A 222 0.15 -1.21 10.22
CA GLY A 222 0.92 -0.04 10.63
C GLY A 222 0.93 0.16 12.13
N ASN A 223 1.81 -0.53 12.86
CA ASN A 223 2.04 -0.23 14.27
C ASN A 223 2.98 0.98 14.38
N CYS A 224 2.48 2.16 13.98
CA CYS A 224 3.29 3.37 13.81
C CYS A 224 3.53 4.10 15.13
N HIS A 225 4.74 4.65 15.32
CA HIS A 225 5.12 5.38 16.52
C HIS A 225 5.47 6.84 16.22
N ILE A 226 5.23 7.70 17.20
CA ILE A 226 5.80 9.06 17.26
C ILE A 226 6.57 9.17 18.57
N TYR A 227 7.87 9.45 18.49
CA TYR A 227 8.72 9.78 19.62
C TYR A 227 8.81 11.29 19.77
N VAL A 228 8.45 11.80 20.96
CA VAL A 228 8.57 13.20 21.33
C VAL A 228 9.82 13.38 22.19
N ALA A 229 10.85 13.98 21.61
CA ALA A 229 12.15 14.12 22.22
C ALA A 229 12.19 15.29 23.22
N LYS A 230 13.21 15.31 24.07
CA LYS A 230 13.40 16.38 25.09
C LYS A 230 13.48 17.80 24.53
N SER A 231 13.92 17.96 23.28
CA SER A 231 14.06 19.27 22.60
C SER A 231 12.83 19.62 21.74
N ALA A 232 11.76 18.82 21.79
CA ALA A 232 10.59 19.03 20.96
C ALA A 232 9.86 20.33 21.31
N ASP A 233 9.35 21.02 20.29
CA ASP A 233 8.28 21.99 20.48
C ASP A 233 7.00 21.22 20.83
N LEU A 234 6.52 21.39 22.06
CA LEU A 234 5.41 20.62 22.62
C LEU A 234 4.09 20.87 21.88
N GLN A 235 3.83 22.11 21.43
CA GLN A 235 2.61 22.41 20.69
C GLN A 235 2.64 21.78 19.30
N LYS A 236 3.77 21.87 18.60
CA LYS A 236 3.99 21.18 17.32
C LYS A 236 3.81 19.67 17.47
N ALA A 237 4.30 19.07 18.54
CA ALA A 237 4.15 17.65 18.82
C ALA A 237 2.67 17.24 18.97
N VAL A 238 1.89 18.03 19.72
CA VAL A 238 0.45 17.79 19.89
C VAL A 238 -0.28 17.87 18.55
N ASP A 239 0.00 18.89 17.73
CA ASP A 239 -0.67 19.07 16.43
C ASP A 239 -0.32 17.95 15.44
N ILE A 240 0.95 17.47 15.44
CA ILE A 240 1.40 16.32 14.64
C ILE A 240 0.68 15.04 15.09
N ILE A 241 0.61 14.77 16.39
CA ILE A 241 -0.04 13.57 16.93
C ILE A 241 -1.54 13.58 16.65
N GLU A 242 -2.21 14.73 16.86
CA GLU A 242 -3.62 14.88 16.51
C GLU A 242 -3.87 14.57 15.02
N ASN A 243 -3.10 15.18 14.12
CA ASN A 243 -3.22 14.91 12.69
C ASN A 243 -2.94 13.44 12.37
N SER A 244 -1.90 12.86 12.97
CA SER A 244 -1.49 11.47 12.74
C SER A 244 -2.54 10.46 13.22
N LYS A 245 -3.33 10.77 14.26
CA LYS A 245 -4.36 9.88 14.80
C LYS A 245 -5.75 10.19 14.28
N CYS A 246 -6.15 11.47 14.26
CA CYS A 246 -7.55 11.86 14.10
C CYS A 246 -7.96 12.09 12.65
N ASN A 247 -7.02 12.34 11.73
CA ASN A 247 -7.31 12.57 10.32
C ASN A 247 -8.03 11.38 9.67
N LYS A 248 -7.51 10.15 9.86
CA LYS A 248 -8.12 8.90 9.39
C LYS A 248 -7.60 7.72 10.20
N PRO A 249 -8.17 7.41 11.36
CA PRO A 249 -7.63 6.44 12.30
C PRO A 249 -7.58 4.98 11.78
N SER A 250 -8.39 4.65 10.76
CA SER A 250 -8.49 3.31 10.19
C SER A 250 -7.47 2.99 9.08
N THR A 251 -6.41 3.81 8.96
CA THR A 251 -5.34 3.61 7.96
C THR A 251 -4.05 3.15 8.62
N CYS A 252 -3.27 2.32 7.90
CA CYS A 252 -2.03 1.73 8.41
C CYS A 252 -0.91 2.73 8.73
N ASN A 253 -1.00 3.98 8.26
CA ASN A 253 -0.06 5.06 8.55
C ASN A 253 -0.58 6.01 9.66
N ALA A 254 -1.72 5.70 10.29
CA ALA A 254 -2.15 6.41 11.49
C ALA A 254 -1.23 6.04 12.67
N VAL A 255 -0.92 7.00 13.54
CA VAL A 255 -0.12 6.70 14.74
C VAL A 255 -0.91 5.82 15.72
N GLU A 256 -0.23 4.84 16.28
CA GLU A 256 -0.80 3.95 17.28
C GLU A 256 -0.13 4.12 18.65
N HIS A 257 1.16 4.51 18.68
CA HIS A 257 1.95 4.58 19.89
C HIS A 257 2.73 5.89 19.99
N ILE A 258 2.66 6.51 21.16
CA ILE A 258 3.43 7.72 21.49
C ILE A 258 4.50 7.37 22.50
N LEU A 259 5.75 7.63 22.15
CA LEU A 259 6.89 7.52 23.06
C LEU A 259 7.30 8.92 23.50
N ILE A 260 7.42 9.15 24.80
CA ILE A 260 7.64 10.46 25.39
C ILE A 260 8.95 10.48 26.17
N ASP A 261 9.84 11.42 25.85
CA ASP A 261 11.06 11.57 26.66
C ASP A 261 10.70 11.88 28.12
N LYS A 262 11.31 11.16 29.04
CA LYS A 262 11.03 11.25 30.48
C LYS A 262 11.16 12.67 31.02
N SER A 263 12.09 13.48 30.47
CA SER A 263 12.38 14.82 30.95
C SER A 263 11.26 15.82 30.72
N ILE A 264 10.44 15.59 29.67
CA ILE A 264 9.31 16.48 29.29
C ILE A 264 7.95 15.91 29.66
N ALA A 265 7.88 14.65 30.11
CA ALA A 265 6.61 13.95 30.29
C ALA A 265 5.63 14.68 31.23
N LYS A 266 6.14 15.30 32.32
CA LYS A 266 5.29 16.04 33.27
C LYS A 266 4.56 17.22 32.66
N ASP A 267 5.19 17.89 31.69
CA ASP A 267 4.62 19.05 31.02
C ASP A 267 3.79 18.63 29.80
N PHE A 268 4.23 17.58 29.09
CA PHE A 268 3.64 17.18 27.83
C PHE A 268 2.40 16.29 27.94
N VAL A 269 2.42 15.28 28.83
CA VAL A 269 1.31 14.30 28.99
C VAL A 269 -0.03 14.97 29.25
N PRO A 270 -0.17 15.94 30.20
CA PRO A 270 -1.45 16.59 30.45
C PRO A 270 -1.98 17.38 29.23
N ILE A 271 -1.08 18.02 28.46
CA ILE A 271 -1.44 18.81 27.28
C ILE A 271 -1.90 17.88 26.15
N LEU A 272 -1.15 16.80 25.89
CA LEU A 272 -1.50 15.81 24.88
C LEU A 272 -2.84 15.17 25.19
N ASN A 273 -3.04 14.68 26.42
CA ASN A 273 -4.24 13.96 26.80
C ASN A 273 -5.50 14.82 26.80
N ALA A 274 -5.39 16.08 27.17
CA ALA A 274 -6.48 17.04 27.02
C ALA A 274 -6.92 17.18 25.56
N ARG A 275 -5.97 17.26 24.61
CA ARG A 275 -6.25 17.32 23.17
C ARG A 275 -6.84 15.99 22.66
N MET A 276 -6.30 14.86 23.06
CA MET A 276 -6.78 13.52 22.65
C MET A 276 -8.22 13.29 23.12
N ARG A 277 -8.56 13.64 24.35
CA ARG A 277 -9.94 13.61 24.86
C ARG A 277 -10.89 14.49 24.06
N ALA A 278 -10.46 15.71 23.72
CA ALA A 278 -11.26 16.62 22.90
C ALA A 278 -11.58 16.04 21.51
N CYS A 279 -10.68 15.20 20.98
CA CYS A 279 -10.86 14.49 19.71
C CYS A 279 -11.57 13.11 19.86
N GLY A 280 -11.97 12.74 21.08
CA GLY A 280 -12.61 11.43 21.35
C GLY A 280 -11.66 10.25 21.27
N VAL A 281 -10.35 10.47 21.41
CA VAL A 281 -9.34 9.41 21.39
C VAL A 281 -9.21 8.81 22.79
N LYS A 282 -9.32 7.47 22.87
CA LYS A 282 -9.01 6.70 24.08
C LYS A 282 -7.49 6.56 24.22
N VAL A 283 -6.95 6.99 25.35
CA VAL A 283 -5.51 6.86 25.64
C VAL A 283 -5.28 5.71 26.63
N LEU A 284 -4.38 4.79 26.25
CA LEU A 284 -3.86 3.72 27.08
C LEU A 284 -2.43 4.10 27.51
N ALA A 285 -2.18 4.24 28.80
CA ALA A 285 -0.95 4.83 29.33
C ALA A 285 -0.12 3.82 30.12
N ASP A 286 1.20 3.97 30.12
CA ASP A 286 2.05 3.29 31.11
C ASP A 286 1.77 3.85 32.53
N GLU A 287 2.31 3.21 33.55
CA GLU A 287 2.11 3.61 34.95
C GLU A 287 2.54 5.06 35.22
N PHE A 288 3.61 5.53 34.58
CA PHE A 288 4.11 6.88 34.78
C PHE A 288 3.20 7.93 34.13
N CYS A 289 2.83 7.74 32.86
CA CYS A 289 1.89 8.64 32.17
C CYS A 289 0.52 8.65 32.89
N HIS A 290 0.01 7.46 33.27
CA HIS A 290 -1.24 7.37 34.03
C HIS A 290 -1.18 8.10 35.37
N SER A 291 -0.03 8.13 36.06
CA SER A 291 0.14 8.90 37.29
C SER A 291 0.09 10.42 37.10
N LEU A 292 0.34 10.91 35.88
CA LEU A 292 0.26 12.31 35.49
C LEU A 292 -1.16 12.72 35.03
N ASP A 293 -1.93 11.75 34.53
CA ASP A 293 -3.32 11.94 34.10
C ASP A 293 -4.12 10.64 34.33
N ASN A 294 -4.85 10.59 35.42
CA ASN A 294 -5.61 9.44 35.89
C ASN A 294 -6.92 9.19 35.09
N GLU A 295 -7.26 10.04 34.14
CA GLU A 295 -8.38 9.81 33.22
C GLU A 295 -8.00 8.84 32.07
N THR A 296 -6.73 8.51 31.90
CA THR A 296 -6.27 7.48 30.97
C THR A 296 -6.60 6.07 31.49
N THR A 297 -6.41 5.07 30.66
CA THR A 297 -6.52 3.64 31.07
C THR A 297 -5.11 3.05 31.11
N LEU A 298 -4.80 2.22 32.12
CA LEU A 298 -3.51 1.51 32.13
C LEU A 298 -3.39 0.59 30.94
N ALA A 299 -2.29 0.70 30.20
CA ALA A 299 -1.94 -0.16 29.09
C ALA A 299 -1.42 -1.51 29.59
N THR A 300 -1.74 -2.56 28.87
CA THR A 300 -1.09 -3.88 29.00
C THR A 300 0.08 -4.00 28.02
N ASP A 301 0.95 -4.99 28.22
CA ASP A 301 2.07 -5.21 27.29
C ASP A 301 1.61 -5.51 25.86
N ALA A 302 0.48 -6.20 25.70
CA ALA A 302 -0.12 -6.49 24.40
C ALA A 302 -0.66 -5.26 23.66
N ASP A 303 -1.04 -4.20 24.38
CA ASP A 303 -1.54 -2.97 23.77
C ASP A 303 -0.45 -2.27 22.94
N TYR A 304 0.83 -2.38 23.36
CA TYR A 304 1.95 -1.81 22.62
C TYR A 304 2.34 -2.56 21.33
N ASP A 305 1.75 -3.73 21.07
CA ASP A 305 1.93 -4.49 19.83
C ASP A 305 0.67 -4.42 18.94
N THR A 306 -0.35 -3.63 19.36
CA THR A 306 -1.66 -3.62 18.74
C THR A 306 -1.82 -2.47 17.74
N GLU A 307 -2.15 -2.76 16.49
CA GLU A 307 -2.68 -1.80 15.52
C GLU A 307 -4.19 -1.63 15.78
N PHE A 308 -4.59 -0.55 16.45
CA PHE A 308 -5.99 -0.33 16.87
C PHE A 308 -6.93 -0.01 15.71
N LEU A 309 -6.45 0.72 14.69
CA LEU A 309 -7.25 1.19 13.55
C LEU A 309 -8.50 1.98 13.98
N ALA A 310 -8.45 2.61 15.12
CA ALA A 310 -9.53 3.31 15.80
C ALA A 310 -9.01 4.58 16.50
N LEU A 311 -9.90 5.37 17.07
CA LEU A 311 -9.55 6.49 17.94
C LEU A 311 -9.06 5.97 19.31
N THR A 312 -7.96 5.22 19.28
CA THR A 312 -7.26 4.66 20.44
C THR A 312 -5.77 4.73 20.16
N LEU A 313 -4.97 5.11 21.15
CA LEU A 313 -3.51 5.07 21.08
C LEU A 313 -2.91 4.70 22.45
N THR A 314 -1.65 4.27 22.44
CA THR A 314 -0.88 4.13 23.68
C THR A 314 0.10 5.27 23.87
N GLU A 315 0.42 5.59 25.13
CA GLU A 315 1.53 6.44 25.49
C GLU A 315 2.46 5.75 26.49
N LYS A 316 3.76 5.99 26.34
CA LYS A 316 4.80 5.38 27.15
C LYS A 316 5.99 6.32 27.30
N VAL A 317 6.54 6.40 28.52
CA VAL A 317 7.76 7.14 28.80
C VAL A 317 9.01 6.32 28.45
N VAL A 318 9.98 6.97 27.82
CA VAL A 318 11.29 6.41 27.46
C VAL A 318 12.42 7.31 27.96
N SER A 319 13.62 6.75 28.15
CA SER A 319 14.76 7.45 28.74
C SER A 319 15.52 8.36 27.76
N GLY A 320 15.12 8.40 26.49
CA GLY A 320 15.71 9.19 25.43
C GLY A 320 15.66 8.51 24.06
N VAL A 321 16.28 9.12 23.06
CA VAL A 321 16.20 8.68 21.65
C VAL A 321 16.66 7.23 21.44
N SER A 322 17.66 6.76 22.18
CA SER A 322 18.15 5.36 22.03
C SER A 322 17.10 4.35 22.49
N ASP A 323 16.48 4.60 23.64
CA ASP A 323 15.43 3.74 24.20
C ASP A 323 14.17 3.75 23.30
N ALA A 324 13.82 4.93 22.72
CA ALA A 324 12.76 5.04 21.74
C ALA A 324 13.05 4.20 20.48
N ILE A 325 14.27 4.25 19.95
CA ILE A 325 14.68 3.47 18.78
C ILE A 325 14.58 1.96 19.08
N ASP A 326 15.06 1.52 20.23
CA ASP A 326 15.00 0.11 20.64
C ASP A 326 13.55 -0.38 20.78
N GLU A 327 12.67 0.44 21.38
CA GLU A 327 11.24 0.13 21.51
C GLU A 327 10.56 0.04 20.14
N ILE A 328 10.77 1.00 19.26
CA ILE A 328 10.23 1.01 17.90
C ILE A 328 10.72 -0.18 17.09
N ASN A 329 12.02 -0.48 17.10
CA ASN A 329 12.57 -1.60 16.35
C ASN A 329 12.09 -2.96 16.86
N ARG A 330 11.75 -3.05 18.15
CA ARG A 330 11.24 -4.26 18.79
C ARG A 330 9.75 -4.50 18.51
N ARG A 331 8.91 -3.46 18.57
CA ARG A 331 7.43 -3.56 18.49
C ARG A 331 6.83 -3.08 17.17
N GLY A 332 7.52 -2.20 16.47
CA GLY A 332 7.05 -1.63 15.22
C GLY A 332 6.96 -2.65 14.09
N THR A 333 6.03 -2.42 13.18
CA THR A 333 5.84 -3.22 11.97
C THR A 333 6.69 -2.74 10.80
N ARG A 334 7.62 -1.81 11.04
CA ARG A 334 8.53 -1.21 10.05
C ARG A 334 7.81 -0.36 9.02
N HIS A 335 6.71 0.27 9.41
CA HIS A 335 5.87 1.03 8.48
C HIS A 335 6.27 2.50 8.44
N SER A 336 5.83 3.31 9.39
CA SER A 336 6.01 4.78 9.41
C SER A 336 6.28 5.25 10.82
N GLU A 337 7.48 5.79 11.04
CA GLU A 337 7.94 6.15 12.37
C GLU A 337 8.41 7.60 12.38
N CYS A 338 8.04 8.37 13.41
CA CYS A 338 8.35 9.78 13.49
C CYS A 338 9.09 10.15 14.77
N ILE A 339 10.01 11.11 14.65
CA ILE A 339 10.57 11.85 15.78
C ILE A 339 10.12 13.31 15.71
N VAL A 340 9.70 13.87 16.85
CA VAL A 340 9.51 15.31 17.01
C VAL A 340 10.65 15.86 17.86
N THR A 341 11.51 16.68 17.28
CA THR A 341 12.73 17.19 17.91
C THR A 341 13.24 18.45 17.21
N GLU A 342 13.88 19.33 17.95
CA GLU A 342 14.66 20.46 17.40
C GLU A 342 16.17 20.14 17.37
N ASP A 343 16.59 18.98 17.90
CA ASP A 343 17.97 18.51 17.88
C ASP A 343 18.25 17.69 16.61
N LYS A 344 19.08 18.25 15.71
CA LYS A 344 19.46 17.63 14.45
C LYS A 344 20.22 16.30 14.62
N ALA A 345 21.02 16.19 15.69
CA ALA A 345 21.79 14.96 15.93
C ALA A 345 20.86 13.82 16.39
N GLU A 346 19.84 14.13 17.21
CA GLU A 346 18.80 13.14 17.57
C GLU A 346 17.98 12.75 16.33
N ALA A 347 17.60 13.70 15.48
CA ALA A 347 16.89 13.43 14.24
C ALA A 347 17.67 12.51 13.30
N GLU A 348 18.96 12.79 13.06
CA GLU A 348 19.84 11.96 12.23
C GLU A 348 20.03 10.56 12.81
N LYS A 349 20.24 10.45 14.13
CA LYS A 349 20.34 9.16 14.82
C LYS A 349 19.07 8.34 14.67
N PHE A 350 17.90 8.95 14.86
CA PHE A 350 16.61 8.30 14.71
C PHE A 350 16.40 7.80 13.28
N THR A 351 16.54 8.66 12.28
CA THR A 351 16.29 8.31 10.88
C THR A 351 17.29 7.27 10.33
N THR A 352 18.49 7.18 10.92
CA THR A 352 19.49 6.19 10.55
C THR A 352 19.24 4.82 11.18
N LEU A 353 18.81 4.78 12.45
CA LEU A 353 18.77 3.54 13.24
C LEU A 353 17.37 2.91 13.34
N VAL A 354 16.32 3.66 13.05
CA VAL A 354 14.95 3.10 13.00
C VAL A 354 14.76 2.33 11.71
N ASP A 355 14.44 1.03 11.83
CA ASP A 355 14.20 0.15 10.68
C ASP A 355 12.74 0.23 10.20
N ALA A 356 12.41 1.30 9.48
CA ALA A 356 11.08 1.53 8.92
C ALA A 356 11.09 1.83 7.42
N ALA A 357 9.94 1.68 6.77
CA ALA A 357 9.76 2.03 5.35
C ALA A 357 9.80 3.55 5.14
N ALA A 358 9.28 4.31 6.11
CA ALA A 358 9.38 5.76 6.13
C ALA A 358 9.73 6.24 7.54
N THR A 359 10.75 7.08 7.65
CA THR A 359 11.11 7.78 8.89
C THR A 359 10.90 9.27 8.70
N TYR A 360 10.29 9.91 9.70
CA TYR A 360 9.85 11.30 9.65
C TYR A 360 10.50 12.13 10.75
N VAL A 361 10.74 13.38 10.44
CA VAL A 361 11.16 14.39 11.41
C VAL A 361 10.16 15.54 11.38
N ASN A 362 9.54 15.82 12.51
CA ASN A 362 8.62 16.96 12.70
C ASN A 362 7.42 16.98 11.72
N THR A 363 6.87 15.83 11.37
CA THR A 363 5.68 15.77 10.52
C THR A 363 4.84 14.53 10.80
N SER A 364 3.61 14.53 10.27
CA SER A 364 2.64 13.45 10.47
C SER A 364 3.02 12.17 9.74
N THR A 365 2.83 11.01 10.38
CA THR A 365 2.98 9.69 9.75
C THR A 365 1.98 9.45 8.62
N ARG A 366 0.89 10.24 8.57
CA ARG A 366 -0.15 10.18 7.54
C ARG A 366 0.37 10.49 6.13
N PHE A 367 1.53 11.09 5.99
CA PHE A 367 2.15 11.36 4.70
C PHE A 367 2.72 10.12 4.01
N THR A 368 2.77 8.94 4.63
CA THR A 368 3.13 7.68 3.93
C THR A 368 2.00 7.26 3.00
N ASP A 369 1.90 7.91 1.86
CA ASP A 369 0.82 7.77 0.87
C ASP A 369 1.38 8.05 -0.52
N GLY A 370 0.93 7.30 -1.54
CA GLY A 370 1.47 7.43 -2.90
C GLY A 370 1.19 8.79 -3.53
N PHE A 371 0.07 9.44 -3.23
CA PHE A 371 -0.21 10.78 -3.73
C PHE A 371 0.67 11.83 -3.04
N GLU A 372 0.80 11.75 -1.72
CA GLU A 372 1.62 12.67 -0.93
C GLU A 372 3.12 12.55 -1.28
N PHE A 373 3.59 11.36 -1.62
CA PHE A 373 4.98 11.12 -2.06
C PHE A 373 5.20 11.45 -3.55
N GLY A 374 4.16 11.88 -4.27
CA GLY A 374 4.26 12.22 -5.69
C GLY A 374 4.25 11.03 -6.64
N PHE A 375 3.90 9.82 -6.16
CA PHE A 375 3.78 8.62 -6.99
C PHE A 375 2.40 8.51 -7.67
N GLY A 376 1.46 9.40 -7.34
CA GLY A 376 0.13 9.55 -7.94
C GLY A 376 -0.87 8.45 -7.57
N ALA A 377 -0.45 7.22 -7.39
CA ALA A 377 -1.28 6.10 -6.94
C ALA A 377 -0.40 5.01 -6.35
N GLU A 378 -1.00 4.12 -5.54
CA GLU A 378 -0.27 3.00 -4.93
C GLU A 378 -1.12 1.74 -4.82
N MET A 379 -0.46 0.58 -4.83
CA MET A 379 -1.06 -0.72 -4.49
C MET A 379 -0.97 -1.05 -3.00
N GLY A 380 -0.43 -0.17 -2.18
CA GLY A 380 -0.19 -0.33 -0.75
C GLY A 380 1.23 0.01 -0.36
N ILE A 381 1.55 -0.21 0.91
CA ILE A 381 2.83 0.15 1.49
C ILE A 381 3.55 -1.12 1.92
N SER A 382 4.67 -1.42 1.28
CA SER A 382 5.52 -2.57 1.64
C SER A 382 6.45 -2.19 2.79
N THR A 383 6.55 -3.07 3.78
CA THR A 383 7.55 -2.98 4.84
C THR A 383 8.73 -3.95 4.64
N GLY A 384 8.66 -4.76 3.57
CA GLY A 384 9.73 -5.67 3.17
C GLY A 384 10.96 -4.93 2.66
N LYS A 385 12.13 -5.56 2.76
CA LYS A 385 13.41 -5.00 2.25
C LYS A 385 13.77 -5.51 0.85
N MET A 386 13.15 -6.59 0.44
CA MET A 386 13.40 -7.19 -0.87
C MET A 386 12.47 -6.56 -1.91
N HIS A 387 13.03 -6.23 -3.07
CA HIS A 387 12.41 -5.60 -4.22
C HIS A 387 11.92 -4.16 -3.96
N ALA A 388 10.90 -3.95 -3.11
CA ALA A 388 10.34 -2.62 -2.85
C ALA A 388 10.03 -2.41 -1.36
N ARG A 389 10.26 -1.20 -0.86
CA ARG A 389 9.94 -0.75 0.50
C ARG A 389 9.29 0.62 0.44
N GLY A 390 8.22 0.82 1.20
CA GLY A 390 7.39 2.03 1.13
C GLY A 390 6.19 1.87 0.19
N PRO A 391 5.57 2.96 -0.27
CA PRO A 391 4.44 2.92 -1.20
C PRO A 391 4.80 2.21 -2.51
N ILE A 392 3.93 1.27 -2.93
CA ILE A 392 4.10 0.47 -4.16
C ILE A 392 3.43 1.22 -5.32
N GLY A 393 4.19 2.05 -6.00
CA GLY A 393 3.76 2.78 -7.21
C GLY A 393 4.21 2.07 -8.49
N LEU A 394 4.22 2.82 -9.60
CA LEU A 394 4.58 2.29 -10.94
C LEU A 394 6.00 1.75 -11.00
N GLU A 395 6.97 2.44 -10.39
CA GLU A 395 8.37 2.01 -10.43
C GLU A 395 8.59 0.68 -9.71
N GLN A 396 7.90 0.47 -8.57
CA GLN A 396 7.98 -0.75 -7.78
C GLN A 396 7.32 -1.96 -8.47
N LEU A 397 6.52 -1.72 -9.52
CA LEU A 397 5.97 -2.75 -10.40
C LEU A 397 6.86 -3.05 -11.61
N THR A 398 8.12 -2.57 -11.58
CA THR A 398 9.16 -2.87 -12.56
C THR A 398 10.37 -3.50 -11.89
N SER A 399 11.18 -4.18 -12.68
CA SER A 399 12.53 -4.60 -12.34
C SER A 399 13.53 -3.92 -13.27
N GLU A 400 14.82 -4.12 -13.04
CA GLU A 400 15.86 -3.61 -13.92
C GLU A 400 16.53 -4.76 -14.68
N ARG A 401 16.77 -4.56 -15.98
CA ARG A 401 17.54 -5.47 -16.83
C ARG A 401 18.68 -4.74 -17.49
N TYR A 402 19.69 -5.48 -17.93
CA TYR A 402 20.83 -4.93 -18.65
C TYR A 402 20.64 -5.08 -20.16
N ILE A 403 20.90 -4.00 -20.90
CA ILE A 403 21.11 -4.00 -22.36
C ILE A 403 22.60 -3.79 -22.56
N VAL A 404 23.25 -4.70 -23.28
CA VAL A 404 24.69 -4.69 -23.50
C VAL A 404 24.95 -4.64 -24.99
N GLU A 405 25.65 -3.60 -25.43
CA GLU A 405 25.97 -3.37 -26.84
C GLU A 405 27.51 -3.31 -27.03
N SER A 406 28.01 -3.75 -28.18
CA SER A 406 29.40 -3.60 -28.55
C SER A 406 29.58 -3.78 -30.06
N ASP A 407 30.73 -3.43 -30.60
CA ASP A 407 31.14 -3.73 -31.96
C ASP A 407 32.01 -5.02 -31.97
N GLY A 408 31.37 -6.17 -31.68
CA GLY A 408 32.02 -7.48 -31.74
C GLY A 408 33.02 -7.80 -30.63
N ALA A 409 32.92 -7.18 -29.45
CA ALA A 409 33.80 -7.44 -28.33
C ALA A 409 33.74 -8.91 -27.86
N LEU A 410 34.91 -9.54 -27.68
CA LEU A 410 35.05 -10.90 -27.19
C LEU A 410 35.67 -10.93 -25.79
N ARG A 411 35.15 -11.82 -24.93
CA ARG A 411 35.75 -12.07 -23.63
C ARG A 411 37.08 -12.83 -23.82
N LYS A 412 38.17 -12.22 -23.32
CA LYS A 412 39.50 -12.84 -23.29
C LYS A 412 39.62 -13.80 -22.12
#